data_8ebfc67d9d258e41c33b339f00c5aed1
#
_entry.id   8ebfc67d9d258e41c33b339f00c5aed1
#
_cell.length_a   1.000
_cell.length_b   1.000
_cell.length_c   1.000
_cell.angle_alpha   90.00
_cell.angle_beta   90.00
_cell.angle_gamma   90.00
#
_symmetry.space_group_name_H-M   'P 1'
#
loop_
_entity.id
_entity.type
_entity.pdbx_description
1 polymer ?
#
loop_
_entity_poly.entity_id
_entity_poly.type
_entity_poly.pdbx_seq_one_letter_code
_entity_poly.pdbx_strand_id
1 'polypeptide(L)' 'MSNQITDISNRVARSTIAVIDTIVQRGGFRGEELTTIGQLRDQCVQLVAACEQASLDEAEE' A
#
# COMPACT_ATOMS: atom_id res chain seq x y z
N MET A 1 -13.29 -12.89 10.10
CA MET A 1 -13.32 -11.43 10.29
C MET A 1 -11.99 -10.78 9.95
N SER A 2 -10.87 -11.31 10.45
CA SER A 2 -9.55 -10.77 10.13
C SER A 2 -9.26 -10.83 8.63
N ASN A 3 -9.75 -11.86 7.92
CA ASN A 3 -9.56 -12.01 6.49
C ASN A 3 -10.19 -10.87 5.69
N GLN A 4 -11.39 -10.43 6.09
CA GLN A 4 -12.09 -9.35 5.44
C GLN A 4 -11.33 -8.04 5.58
N ILE A 5 -10.85 -7.76 6.78
CA ILE A 5 -10.07 -6.54 7.05
C ILE A 5 -8.76 -6.59 6.29
N THR A 6 -8.10 -7.74 6.26
CA THR A 6 -6.85 -7.92 5.54
C THR A 6 -7.04 -7.68 4.04
N ASP A 7 -8.10 -8.25 3.45
CA ASP A 7 -8.39 -8.08 2.03
C ASP A 7 -8.66 -6.63 1.67
N ILE A 8 -9.45 -5.94 2.49
CA ILE A 8 -9.76 -4.53 2.26
C ILE A 8 -8.50 -3.68 2.39
N SER A 9 -7.70 -3.92 3.43
CA SER A 9 -6.47 -3.18 3.66
C SER A 9 -5.49 -3.36 2.51
N ASN A 10 -5.32 -4.60 2.04
CA ASN A 10 -4.44 -4.91 0.92
C ASN A 10 -4.90 -4.18 -0.35
N ARG A 11 -6.19 -4.21 -0.62
CA ARG A 11 -6.77 -3.57 -1.81
C ARG A 11 -6.58 -2.06 -1.76
N VAL A 12 -6.88 -1.45 -0.61
CA VAL A 12 -6.72 0.00 -0.44
C VAL A 12 -5.26 0.40 -0.58
N ALA A 13 -4.35 -0.35 0.03
CA ALA A 13 -2.92 -0.04 -0.05
C ALA A 13 -2.41 -0.14 -1.48
N ARG A 14 -2.80 -1.17 -2.22
CA ARG A 14 -2.40 -1.32 -3.62
C ARG A 14 -2.94 -0.21 -4.50
N SER A 15 -4.19 0.17 -4.28
CA SER A 15 -4.82 1.28 -5.02
C SER A 15 -4.13 2.59 -4.71
N THR A 16 -3.77 2.82 -3.45
CA THR A 16 -3.06 4.03 -3.02
C THR A 16 -1.70 4.10 -3.71
N ILE A 17 -0.95 3.01 -3.74
CA ILE A 17 0.35 2.95 -4.42
C ILE A 17 0.19 3.29 -5.90
N ALA A 18 -0.81 2.72 -6.56
CA ALA A 18 -1.04 2.96 -7.99
C ALA A 18 -1.37 4.44 -8.26
N VAL A 19 -2.19 5.05 -7.41
CA VAL A 19 -2.54 6.46 -7.55
C VAL A 19 -1.30 7.33 -7.34
N ILE A 20 -0.52 7.05 -6.30
CA ILE A 20 0.70 7.80 -6.01
C ILE A 20 1.66 7.71 -7.20
N ASP A 21 1.91 6.52 -7.71
CA ASP A 21 2.84 6.31 -8.80
C ASP A 21 2.39 7.06 -10.06
N THR A 22 1.09 7.05 -10.34
CA THR A 22 0.53 7.77 -11.48
C THR A 22 0.75 9.28 -11.35
N ILE A 23 0.49 9.83 -10.17
CA ILE A 23 0.65 11.27 -9.94
C ILE A 23 2.13 11.66 -9.98
N VAL A 24 3.01 10.84 -9.41
CA VAL A 24 4.45 11.09 -9.45
C VAL A 24 4.95 11.12 -10.89
N GLN A 25 4.52 10.17 -11.72
CA GLN A 25 4.90 10.12 -13.13
C GLN A 25 4.46 11.37 -13.91
N ARG A 26 3.34 11.94 -13.51
CA ARG A 26 2.81 13.15 -14.14
C ARG A 26 3.38 14.43 -13.58
N GLY A 27 4.26 14.34 -12.58
CA GLY A 27 4.85 15.50 -11.93
C GLY A 27 3.86 16.26 -11.05
N GLY A 28 2.87 15.57 -10.49
CA GLY A 28 1.81 16.17 -9.70
C GLY A 28 2.20 16.53 -8.28
N PHE A 29 3.39 16.13 -7.82
CA PHE A 29 3.88 16.45 -6.48
C PHE A 29 5.12 17.34 -6.58
N ARG A 30 5.22 18.30 -5.67
CA ARG A 30 6.41 19.16 -5.55
C ARG A 30 7.44 18.50 -4.67
N GLY A 31 8.69 19.00 -4.72
CA GLY A 31 9.82 18.40 -4.03
C GLY A 31 9.59 18.09 -2.56
N GLU A 32 9.01 19.03 -1.80
CA GLU A 32 8.72 18.83 -0.38
C GLU A 32 7.65 17.76 -0.18
N GLU A 33 6.68 17.74 -1.07
CA GLU A 33 5.59 16.78 -1.01
C GLU A 33 6.06 15.35 -1.32
N LEU A 34 7.08 15.25 -2.19
CA LEU A 34 7.61 13.94 -2.59
C LEU A 34 8.15 13.14 -1.40
N THR A 35 8.75 13.80 -0.43
CA THR A 35 9.25 13.13 0.77
C THR A 35 8.10 12.51 1.55
N THR A 36 7.05 13.30 1.81
CA THR A 36 5.88 12.84 2.54
C THR A 36 5.15 11.72 1.79
N ILE A 37 4.99 11.89 0.49
CA ILE A 37 4.30 10.91 -0.35
C ILE A 37 5.13 9.62 -0.43
N GLY A 38 6.46 9.74 -0.50
CA GLY A 38 7.34 8.58 -0.48
C GLY A 38 7.20 7.77 0.81
N GLN A 39 7.08 8.45 1.94
CA GLN A 39 6.85 7.79 3.23
C GLN A 39 5.50 7.07 3.25
N LEU A 40 4.46 7.70 2.74
CA LEU A 40 3.14 7.08 2.65
C LEU A 40 3.19 5.84 1.75
N ARG A 41 3.86 5.95 0.62
CA ARG A 41 4.01 4.83 -0.30
C ARG A 41 4.71 3.66 0.38
N ASP A 42 5.79 3.94 1.11
CA ASP A 42 6.52 2.91 1.85
C ASP A 42 5.64 2.23 2.88
N GLN A 43 4.84 3.00 3.59
CA GLN A 43 3.89 2.44 4.56
C GLN A 43 2.88 1.53 3.87
N CYS A 44 2.40 1.92 2.69
CA CYS A 44 1.47 1.09 1.93
C CYS A 44 2.13 -0.20 1.45
N VAL A 45 3.38 -0.12 1.01
CA VAL A 45 4.15 -1.32 0.62
C VAL A 45 4.30 -2.27 1.80
N GLN A 46 4.61 -1.74 2.98
CA GLN A 46 4.72 -2.56 4.19
C GLN A 46 3.37 -3.19 4.55
N LEU A 47 2.29 -2.44 4.39
CA LEU A 47 0.96 -2.96 4.66
C LEU A 47 0.60 -4.09 3.70
N VAL A 48 0.90 -3.94 2.42
CA VAL A 48 0.68 -5.01 1.44
C VAL A 48 1.46 -6.25 1.82
N ALA A 49 2.73 -6.09 2.18
CA ALA A 49 3.57 -7.22 2.58
C ALA A 49 2.99 -7.93 3.82
N ALA A 50 2.54 -7.15 4.80
CA ALA A 50 1.95 -7.71 6.01
C ALA A 50 0.66 -8.47 5.70
N CYS A 51 -0.19 -7.91 4.82
CA CYS A 51 -1.43 -8.56 4.43
C CYS A 51 -1.18 -9.87 3.67
N GLU A 52 -0.18 -9.88 2.80
CA GLU A 52 0.17 -11.08 2.05
C GLU A 52 0.76 -12.15 2.97
N GLN A 53 1.56 -11.75 3.95
CA GLN A 53 2.10 -12.68 4.94
C GLN A 53 0.98 -13.30 5.77
N ALA A 54 0.03 -12.48 6.20
CA ALA A 54 -1.13 -12.98 6.96
C ALA A 54 -1.93 -14.00 6.16
N SER A 55 -2.11 -13.75 4.86
CA SER A 55 -2.82 -14.69 3.97
C SER A 55 -2.06 -16.00 3.83
N LEU A 56 -0.73 -15.94 3.72
CA LEU A 56 0.10 -17.13 3.63
C LEU A 56 0.04 -17.95 4.93
N ASP A 57 0.09 -17.27 6.07
CA ASP A 57 0.01 -17.94 7.37
C ASP A 57 -1.33 -18.66 7.52
N GLU A 58 -2.40 -18.05 7.07
CA GLU A 58 -3.73 -18.67 7.10
C GLU A 58 -3.81 -19.86 6.14
N ALA A 59 -3.17 -19.76 4.99
CA ALA A 59 -3.18 -20.84 4.00
C ALA A 59 -2.42 -22.07 4.48
N GLU A 60 -1.45 -21.90 5.36
CA GLU A 60 -0.67 -23.01 5.91
C GLU A 60 -1.42 -23.81 6.96
N GLU A 61 -2.45 -23.25 7.53
CA GLU A 61 -3.26 -23.97 8.52
C GLU A 61 -4.30 -24.87 7.84
#